data_3ff3ce9358958ca9bb6d3f2cdc315ff9
#
_entry.id   3ff3ce9358958ca9bb6d3f2cdc315ff9
#
_cell.length_a   1.000
_cell.length_b   1.000
_cell.length_c   1.000
_cell.angle_alpha   90.00
_cell.angle_beta   90.00
_cell.angle_gamma   90.00
#
_symmetry.space_group_name_H-M   'P 1'
#
loop_
_entity.id
_entity.type
_entity.pdbx_description
1 polymer ?
#
loop_
_entity_poly.entity_id
_entity_poly.type
_entity_poly.pdbx_seq_one_letter_code
_entity_poly.pdbx_strand_id
1 'polypeptide(L)'
;MVNQSLKNKKIIISAGASGIGLATAKVCLARGATVYLCDIDNKSLHKLNKHPLINKRLFAYLCDASNENQVSDFFEKVKKKTKKIDALINNVGIAGPTGSLEKLKSKDWERTIQVDVNSHFYFTKKTIPLLKKSKNGSIINISSTAGILGFPLRSPYAASKWAIIGVTKTLAMELGKFNIRVNAVCPGTIKGDRMKRVIRDKAKFTKVSTKVIEKDFVSMSSMKQWILEEDIGKMCSFLISDDSSKVSGQVISVDGHTERND
;
A
#
# COMPACT_ATOMS: atom_id res chain seq x y z
N MET A 1 -15.73 21.56 -11.36
CA MET A 1 -14.47 21.32 -12.14
C MET A 1 -13.87 20.03 -11.64
N VAL A 2 -13.46 19.12 -12.52
CA VAL A 2 -12.75 17.88 -12.13
C VAL A 2 -11.36 18.26 -11.63
N ASN A 3 -11.01 17.86 -10.40
CA ASN A 3 -9.69 18.09 -9.82
C ASN A 3 -8.60 17.38 -10.66
N GLN A 4 -7.74 18.14 -11.33
CA GLN A 4 -6.67 17.65 -12.20
C GLN A 4 -5.29 17.74 -11.53
N SER A 5 -5.23 17.65 -10.20
CA SER A 5 -4.01 17.84 -9.41
C SER A 5 -2.87 16.86 -9.74
N LEU A 6 -3.17 15.75 -10.43
CA LEU A 6 -2.19 14.76 -10.87
C LEU A 6 -2.04 14.69 -12.39
N LYS A 7 -2.48 15.73 -13.12
CA LYS A 7 -2.34 15.78 -14.60
C LYS A 7 -0.88 15.55 -15.01
N ASN A 8 -0.67 14.62 -15.94
CA ASN A 8 0.64 14.22 -16.46
C ASN A 8 1.58 13.50 -15.46
N LYS A 9 1.20 13.28 -14.21
CA LYS A 9 1.98 12.46 -13.27
C LYS A 9 1.92 10.99 -13.71
N LYS A 10 3.04 10.28 -13.61
CA LYS A 10 3.20 8.86 -13.91
C LYS A 10 3.46 8.09 -12.63
N ILE A 11 2.60 7.17 -12.29
CA ILE A 11 2.53 6.54 -10.97
C ILE A 11 2.67 5.02 -11.12
N ILE A 12 3.53 4.41 -10.33
CA ILE A 12 3.58 2.95 -10.16
C ILE A 12 2.81 2.56 -8.89
N ILE A 13 1.98 1.51 -8.98
CA ILE A 13 1.26 0.94 -7.83
C ILE A 13 1.47 -0.58 -7.81
N SER A 14 2.07 -1.09 -6.75
CA SER A 14 2.17 -2.54 -6.54
C SER A 14 0.90 -3.10 -5.87
N ALA A 15 0.49 -4.32 -6.23
CA ALA A 15 -0.79 -4.94 -5.84
C ALA A 15 -1.99 -4.02 -6.13
N GLY A 16 -2.08 -3.53 -7.38
CA GLY A 16 -2.99 -2.47 -7.79
C GLY A 16 -4.32 -2.92 -8.39
N ALA A 17 -4.59 -4.22 -8.50
CA ALA A 17 -5.78 -4.72 -9.17
C ALA A 17 -7.00 -4.92 -8.25
N SER A 18 -6.82 -4.75 -6.94
CA SER A 18 -7.89 -4.90 -5.95
C SER A 18 -7.65 -4.00 -4.72
N GLY A 19 -8.65 -3.90 -3.85
CA GLY A 19 -8.53 -3.25 -2.55
C GLY A 19 -8.02 -1.80 -2.62
N ILE A 20 -7.20 -1.44 -1.64
CA ILE A 20 -6.58 -0.11 -1.53
C ILE A 20 -5.85 0.29 -2.80
N GLY A 21 -5.09 -0.64 -3.41
CA GLY A 21 -4.31 -0.37 -4.62
C GLY A 21 -5.21 0.04 -5.80
N LEU A 22 -6.31 -0.67 -6.02
CA LEU A 22 -7.27 -0.35 -7.08
C LEU A 22 -8.02 0.96 -6.79
N ALA A 23 -8.45 1.18 -5.55
CA ALA A 23 -9.10 2.43 -5.17
C ALA A 23 -8.16 3.62 -5.39
N THR A 24 -6.89 3.49 -5.00
CA THR A 24 -5.86 4.49 -5.23
C THR A 24 -5.62 4.73 -6.73
N ALA A 25 -5.55 3.66 -7.53
CA ALA A 25 -5.42 3.78 -8.99
C ALA A 25 -6.59 4.57 -9.59
N LYS A 26 -7.84 4.28 -9.19
CA LYS A 26 -9.03 5.00 -9.65
C LYS A 26 -8.98 6.48 -9.29
N VAL A 27 -8.63 6.83 -8.05
CA VAL A 27 -8.50 8.23 -7.60
C VAL A 27 -7.43 8.96 -8.42
N CYS A 28 -6.26 8.34 -8.62
CA CYS A 28 -5.17 8.92 -9.41
C CYS A 28 -5.56 9.14 -10.88
N LEU A 29 -6.22 8.16 -11.50
CA LEU A 29 -6.73 8.26 -12.88
C LEU A 29 -7.77 9.36 -13.03
N ALA A 30 -8.70 9.48 -12.09
CA ALA A 30 -9.72 10.55 -12.07
C ALA A 30 -9.07 11.93 -11.96
N ARG A 31 -7.93 12.04 -11.27
CA ARG A 31 -7.15 13.28 -11.12
C ARG A 31 -6.13 13.52 -12.25
N GLY A 32 -6.20 12.78 -13.34
CA GLY A 32 -5.43 13.03 -14.56
C GLY A 32 -4.10 12.27 -14.68
N ALA A 33 -3.76 11.38 -13.73
CA ALA A 33 -2.53 10.61 -13.78
C ALA A 33 -2.55 9.50 -14.83
N THR A 34 -1.35 9.02 -15.18
CA THR A 34 -1.12 7.74 -15.84
C THR A 34 -0.65 6.74 -14.78
N VAL A 35 -1.26 5.56 -14.72
CA VAL A 35 -0.99 4.54 -13.72
C VAL A 35 -0.43 3.28 -14.37
N TYR A 36 0.68 2.80 -13.85
CA TYR A 36 1.29 1.49 -14.12
C TYR A 36 1.12 0.65 -12.88
N LEU A 37 0.31 -0.38 -12.94
CA LEU A 37 0.09 -1.26 -11.79
C LEU A 37 0.47 -2.71 -12.11
N CYS A 38 0.75 -3.46 -11.06
CA CYS A 38 0.85 -4.90 -11.15
C CYS A 38 0.08 -5.58 -10.03
N ASP A 39 -0.24 -6.84 -10.23
CA ASP A 39 -0.85 -7.71 -9.23
C ASP A 39 -0.49 -9.16 -9.51
N ILE A 40 -0.55 -10.01 -8.49
CA ILE A 40 -0.42 -11.46 -8.61
C ILE A 40 -1.75 -12.12 -9.02
N ASP A 41 -2.87 -11.44 -8.79
CA ASP A 41 -4.22 -11.97 -9.09
C ASP A 41 -4.61 -11.70 -10.55
N ASN A 42 -4.42 -12.71 -11.37
CA ASN A 42 -4.78 -12.67 -12.79
C ASN A 42 -6.28 -12.42 -13.03
N LYS A 43 -7.16 -12.91 -12.15
CA LYS A 43 -8.62 -12.68 -12.26
C LYS A 43 -8.98 -11.21 -12.09
N SER A 44 -8.38 -10.54 -11.11
CA SER A 44 -8.57 -9.10 -10.90
C SER A 44 -7.97 -8.28 -12.04
N LEU A 45 -6.81 -8.67 -12.57
CA LEU A 45 -6.22 -8.02 -13.75
C LEU A 45 -7.11 -8.16 -15.00
N HIS A 46 -7.71 -9.34 -15.24
CA HIS A 46 -8.65 -9.53 -16.34
C HIS A 46 -9.88 -8.62 -16.27
N LYS A 47 -10.39 -8.33 -15.06
CA LYS A 47 -11.49 -7.36 -14.88
C LYS A 47 -11.09 -5.96 -15.33
N LEU A 48 -9.83 -5.58 -15.16
CA LEU A 48 -9.32 -4.26 -15.58
C LEU A 48 -9.23 -4.12 -17.10
N ASN A 49 -9.20 -5.21 -17.88
CA ASN A 49 -9.19 -5.15 -19.34
C ASN A 49 -10.45 -4.46 -19.92
N LYS A 50 -11.53 -4.41 -19.16
CA LYS A 50 -12.77 -3.68 -19.51
C LYS A 50 -12.75 -2.21 -19.10
N HIS A 51 -11.70 -1.74 -18.42
CA HIS A 51 -11.61 -0.35 -17.97
C HIS A 51 -11.37 0.59 -19.16
N PRO A 52 -12.13 1.71 -19.30
CA PRO A 52 -12.06 2.58 -20.49
C PRO A 52 -10.69 3.25 -20.71
N LEU A 53 -9.84 3.32 -19.68
CA LEU A 53 -8.49 3.88 -19.75
C LEU A 53 -7.40 2.82 -19.89
N ILE A 54 -7.74 1.51 -20.02
CA ILE A 54 -6.73 0.46 -20.23
C ILE A 54 -5.93 0.75 -21.51
N ASN A 55 -4.63 0.52 -21.46
CA ASN A 55 -3.67 0.82 -22.53
C ASN A 55 -3.60 2.29 -23.00
N LYS A 56 -4.35 3.20 -22.38
CA LYS A 56 -4.27 4.67 -22.59
C LYS A 56 -3.54 5.33 -21.43
N ARG A 57 -4.14 5.34 -20.24
CA ARG A 57 -3.57 5.88 -18.99
C ARG A 57 -3.52 4.87 -17.86
N LEU A 58 -4.04 3.66 -18.06
CA LEU A 58 -3.96 2.53 -17.13
C LEU A 58 -3.23 1.37 -17.83
N PHE A 59 -2.13 0.93 -17.24
CA PHE A 59 -1.33 -0.21 -17.70
C PHE A 59 -1.24 -1.20 -16.55
N ALA A 60 -1.72 -2.44 -16.78
CA ALA A 60 -1.81 -3.47 -15.76
C ALA A 60 -1.01 -4.71 -16.17
N TYR A 61 -0.23 -5.27 -15.25
CA TYR A 61 0.68 -6.37 -15.53
C TYR A 61 0.61 -7.44 -14.44
N LEU A 62 0.72 -8.71 -14.85
CA LEU A 62 0.91 -9.81 -13.90
C LEU A 62 2.34 -9.76 -13.35
N CYS A 63 2.46 -9.77 -12.00
CA CYS A 63 3.74 -9.78 -11.30
C CYS A 63 3.53 -10.17 -9.82
N ASP A 64 4.25 -11.18 -9.37
CA ASP A 64 4.45 -11.41 -7.93
C ASP A 64 5.52 -10.43 -7.42
N ALA A 65 5.09 -9.45 -6.67
CA ALA A 65 5.96 -8.41 -6.12
C ALA A 65 6.98 -8.94 -5.08
N SER A 66 6.78 -10.15 -4.56
CA SER A 66 7.74 -10.82 -3.66
C SER A 66 8.85 -11.56 -4.43
N ASN A 67 8.80 -11.58 -5.76
CA ASN A 67 9.79 -12.19 -6.63
C ASN A 67 10.57 -11.09 -7.38
N GLU A 68 11.86 -10.91 -7.05
CA GLU A 68 12.68 -9.83 -7.60
C GLU A 68 12.84 -9.91 -9.14
N ASN A 69 12.86 -11.11 -9.73
CA ASN A 69 12.94 -11.29 -11.17
C ASN A 69 11.68 -10.81 -11.87
N GLN A 70 10.49 -11.18 -11.36
CA GLN A 70 9.22 -10.70 -11.90
C GLN A 70 9.06 -9.18 -11.75
N VAL A 71 9.55 -8.62 -10.64
CA VAL A 71 9.61 -7.16 -10.46
C VAL A 71 10.52 -6.53 -11.52
N SER A 72 11.68 -7.12 -11.82
CA SER A 72 12.57 -6.64 -12.88
C SER A 72 11.88 -6.65 -14.25
N ASP A 73 11.19 -7.72 -14.60
CA ASP A 73 10.42 -7.85 -15.86
C ASP A 73 9.30 -6.81 -15.94
N PHE A 74 8.60 -6.55 -14.83
CA PHE A 74 7.60 -5.48 -14.75
C PHE A 74 8.24 -4.12 -15.07
N PHE A 75 9.38 -3.81 -14.47
CA PHE A 75 10.06 -2.54 -14.73
C PHE A 75 10.57 -2.41 -16.17
N GLU A 76 11.00 -3.49 -16.81
CA GLU A 76 11.35 -3.46 -18.25
C GLU A 76 10.12 -3.10 -19.12
N LYS A 77 8.94 -3.66 -18.80
CA LYS A 77 7.69 -3.28 -19.49
C LYS A 77 7.33 -1.80 -19.26
N VAL A 78 7.50 -1.28 -18.03
CA VAL A 78 7.25 0.12 -17.71
C VAL A 78 8.23 1.05 -18.45
N LYS A 79 9.52 0.71 -18.48
CA LYS A 79 10.56 1.50 -19.15
C LYS A 79 10.35 1.63 -20.66
N LYS A 80 9.71 0.65 -21.31
CA LYS A 80 9.28 0.75 -22.73
C LYS A 80 8.20 1.81 -22.94
N LYS A 81 7.41 2.15 -21.91
CA LYS A 81 6.32 3.16 -21.99
C LYS A 81 6.74 4.53 -21.48
N THR A 82 7.71 4.60 -20.57
CA THR A 82 8.15 5.88 -19.98
C THR A 82 9.59 5.83 -19.48
N LYS A 83 10.24 6.99 -19.56
CA LYS A 83 11.63 7.16 -19.05
C LYS A 83 11.67 7.78 -17.66
N LYS A 84 10.55 8.26 -17.12
CA LYS A 84 10.43 8.83 -15.78
C LYS A 84 9.19 8.35 -15.06
N ILE A 85 9.24 8.32 -13.75
CA ILE A 85 8.11 8.07 -12.84
C ILE A 85 8.06 9.22 -11.85
N ASP A 86 6.85 9.68 -11.52
CA ASP A 86 6.64 10.78 -10.59
C ASP A 86 6.25 10.27 -9.19
N ALA A 87 5.64 9.08 -9.10
CA ALA A 87 5.35 8.48 -7.79
C ALA A 87 5.40 6.94 -7.81
N LEU A 88 5.77 6.37 -6.65
CA LEU A 88 5.64 4.96 -6.33
C LEU A 88 4.70 4.79 -5.14
N ILE A 89 3.75 3.89 -5.25
CA ILE A 89 2.92 3.42 -4.12
C ILE A 89 3.23 1.95 -3.88
N ASN A 90 3.97 1.69 -2.82
CA ASN A 90 4.23 0.36 -2.30
C ASN A 90 3.01 -0.09 -1.47
N ASN A 91 2.14 -0.89 -2.07
CA ASN A 91 0.87 -1.30 -1.46
C ASN A 91 0.78 -2.80 -1.20
N VAL A 92 1.77 -3.58 -1.64
CA VAL A 92 1.81 -5.03 -1.40
C VAL A 92 1.80 -5.32 0.10
N GLY A 93 1.07 -6.37 0.47
CA GLY A 93 1.13 -6.90 1.81
C GLY A 93 0.08 -7.99 2.03
N ILE A 94 0.41 -8.94 2.89
CA ILE A 94 -0.48 -10.00 3.35
C ILE A 94 -0.77 -9.82 4.84
N ALA A 95 -1.83 -10.44 5.30
CA ALA A 95 -2.18 -10.36 6.72
C ALA A 95 -1.23 -11.19 7.61
N GLY A 96 -0.52 -12.16 7.06
CA GLY A 96 0.22 -13.15 7.83
C GLY A 96 -0.70 -14.05 8.67
N PRO A 97 -0.11 -14.94 9.49
CA PRO A 97 -0.86 -15.83 10.37
C PRO A 97 -1.46 -15.09 11.57
N THR A 98 -2.48 -15.69 12.19
CA THR A 98 -3.04 -15.27 13.49
C THR A 98 -2.70 -16.34 14.52
N GLY A 99 -2.03 -15.95 15.60
CA GLY A 99 -1.67 -16.86 16.69
C GLY A 99 -0.65 -16.25 17.64
N SER A 100 -0.49 -16.86 18.81
CA SER A 100 0.58 -16.52 19.75
C SER A 100 1.94 -16.88 19.16
N LEU A 101 2.95 -16.05 19.44
CA LEU A 101 4.26 -16.09 18.76
C LEU A 101 4.91 -17.49 18.82
N GLU A 102 4.85 -18.15 19.97
CA GLU A 102 5.45 -19.48 20.19
C GLU A 102 4.79 -20.62 19.38
N LYS A 103 3.60 -20.37 18.81
CA LYS A 103 2.86 -21.33 17.97
C LYS A 103 2.96 -21.05 16.47
N LEU A 104 3.60 -19.94 16.08
CA LEU A 104 3.75 -19.60 14.68
C LEU A 104 4.84 -20.45 14.03
N LYS A 105 4.61 -20.83 12.77
CA LYS A 105 5.63 -21.52 11.97
C LYS A 105 6.62 -20.52 11.39
N SER A 106 7.91 -20.81 11.46
CA SER A 106 8.97 -19.94 10.90
C SER A 106 8.72 -19.57 9.42
N LYS A 107 8.25 -20.54 8.62
CA LYS A 107 7.92 -20.30 7.21
C LYS A 107 6.83 -19.24 7.00
N ASP A 108 5.88 -19.12 7.92
CA ASP A 108 4.79 -18.14 7.82
C ASP A 108 5.30 -16.73 8.23
N TRP A 109 6.23 -16.68 9.20
CA TRP A 109 6.98 -15.48 9.52
C TRP A 109 7.79 -15.00 8.32
N GLU A 110 8.66 -15.85 7.78
CA GLU A 110 9.52 -15.57 6.63
C GLU A 110 8.71 -15.12 5.41
N ARG A 111 7.59 -15.82 5.13
CA ARG A 111 6.70 -15.45 4.03
C ARG A 111 6.09 -14.07 4.22
N THR A 112 5.73 -13.70 5.46
CA THR A 112 5.17 -12.39 5.76
C THR A 112 6.21 -11.29 5.51
N ILE A 113 7.43 -11.46 5.99
CA ILE A 113 8.53 -10.52 5.76
C ILE A 113 8.87 -10.43 4.26
N GLN A 114 8.95 -11.56 3.57
CA GLN A 114 9.25 -11.60 2.13
C GLN A 114 8.21 -10.80 1.31
N VAL A 115 6.92 -10.96 1.64
CA VAL A 115 5.86 -10.27 0.91
C VAL A 115 5.74 -8.80 1.32
N ASP A 116 5.74 -8.51 2.63
CA ASP A 116 5.39 -7.18 3.14
C ASP A 116 6.58 -6.20 3.16
N VAL A 117 7.83 -6.71 3.28
CA VAL A 117 9.03 -5.87 3.38
C VAL A 117 9.87 -5.93 2.12
N ASN A 118 10.25 -7.15 1.68
CA ASN A 118 11.16 -7.28 0.55
C ASN A 118 10.52 -6.79 -0.76
N SER A 119 9.21 -6.93 -0.94
CA SER A 119 8.52 -6.37 -2.10
C SER A 119 8.68 -4.84 -2.19
N HIS A 120 8.54 -4.14 -1.06
CA HIS A 120 8.74 -2.68 -1.00
C HIS A 120 10.19 -2.31 -1.36
N PHE A 121 11.17 -3.09 -0.88
CA PHE A 121 12.57 -2.90 -1.25
C PHE A 121 12.78 -3.07 -2.76
N TYR A 122 12.28 -4.16 -3.37
CA TYR A 122 12.48 -4.41 -4.80
C TYR A 122 11.89 -3.31 -5.68
N PHE A 123 10.65 -2.88 -5.39
CA PHE A 123 10.00 -1.79 -6.13
C PHE A 123 10.72 -0.47 -5.94
N THR A 124 11.10 -0.13 -4.72
CA THR A 124 11.77 1.14 -4.41
C THR A 124 13.14 1.22 -5.10
N LYS A 125 13.97 0.18 -4.97
CA LYS A 125 15.27 0.05 -5.64
C LYS A 125 15.18 0.31 -7.15
N LYS A 126 14.19 -0.27 -7.82
CA LYS A 126 14.00 -0.13 -9.26
C LYS A 126 13.36 1.22 -9.66
N THR A 127 12.57 1.84 -8.76
CA THR A 127 11.89 3.11 -9.07
C THR A 127 12.78 4.33 -8.85
N ILE A 128 13.69 4.33 -7.87
CA ILE A 128 14.55 5.48 -7.54
C ILE A 128 15.23 6.10 -8.79
N PRO A 129 15.86 5.34 -9.70
CA PRO A 129 16.48 5.93 -10.89
C PRO A 129 15.50 6.64 -11.83
N LEU A 130 14.22 6.22 -11.82
CA LEU A 130 13.15 6.84 -12.61
C LEU A 130 12.58 8.07 -11.91
N LEU A 131 12.49 8.06 -10.57
CA LEU A 131 12.05 9.18 -9.74
C LEU A 131 13.05 10.34 -9.80
N LYS A 132 14.36 10.07 -9.83
CA LYS A 132 15.41 11.09 -9.98
C LYS A 132 15.29 11.90 -11.28
N LYS A 133 14.54 11.40 -12.28
CA LYS A 133 14.22 12.11 -13.53
C LYS A 133 12.94 12.95 -13.42
N SER A 134 12.23 12.88 -12.29
CA SER A 134 11.09 13.74 -11.99
C SER A 134 11.56 15.00 -11.26
N LYS A 135 10.83 16.12 -11.46
CA LYS A 135 11.11 17.37 -10.73
C LYS A 135 10.68 17.30 -9.25
N ASN A 136 9.69 16.48 -8.93
CA ASN A 136 9.10 16.34 -7.60
C ASN A 136 8.62 14.88 -7.45
N GLY A 137 9.51 14.01 -6.97
CA GLY A 137 9.24 12.60 -6.78
C GLY A 137 8.48 12.33 -5.46
N SER A 138 7.67 11.26 -5.44
CA SER A 138 6.98 10.83 -4.21
C SER A 138 7.01 9.31 -4.07
N ILE A 139 7.40 8.81 -2.91
CA ILE A 139 7.23 7.40 -2.51
C ILE A 139 6.24 7.34 -1.37
N ILE A 140 5.23 6.49 -1.52
CA ILE A 140 4.24 6.24 -0.48
C ILE A 140 4.28 4.76 -0.13
N ASN A 141 4.58 4.47 1.12
CA ASN A 141 4.61 3.12 1.65
C ASN A 141 3.33 2.86 2.45
N ILE A 142 2.54 1.87 2.05
CA ILE A 142 1.34 1.48 2.81
C ILE A 142 1.78 0.59 3.98
N SER A 143 1.81 1.19 5.17
CA SER A 143 1.98 0.49 6.44
C SER A 143 0.61 0.05 7.01
N SER A 144 0.34 0.32 8.26
CA SER A 144 -0.88 0.00 9.00
C SER A 144 -0.85 0.69 10.37
N THR A 145 -1.97 0.82 11.07
CA THR A 145 -1.98 1.11 12.52
C THR A 145 -1.16 0.06 13.30
N ALA A 146 -1.06 -1.19 12.83
CA ALA A 146 -0.17 -2.21 13.38
C ALA A 146 1.33 -1.90 13.21
N GLY A 147 1.70 -0.87 12.46
CA GLY A 147 3.07 -0.37 12.34
C GLY A 147 3.38 0.78 13.29
N ILE A 148 2.41 1.25 14.08
CA ILE A 148 2.58 2.32 15.08
C ILE A 148 2.05 1.91 16.47
N LEU A 149 1.22 0.87 16.52
CA LEU A 149 0.63 0.31 17.74
C LEU A 149 0.96 -1.17 17.84
N GLY A 150 0.91 -1.76 19.05
CA GLY A 150 0.95 -3.20 19.23
C GLY A 150 -0.27 -3.86 18.56
N PHE A 151 -0.07 -5.07 18.01
CA PHE A 151 -1.16 -5.83 17.42
C PHE A 151 -1.10 -7.29 17.88
N PRO A 152 -1.80 -7.64 18.97
CA PRO A 152 -1.78 -8.98 19.53
C PRO A 152 -2.14 -10.08 18.51
N LEU A 153 -1.47 -11.22 18.61
CA LEU A 153 -1.64 -12.39 17.74
C LEU A 153 -1.20 -12.19 16.28
N ARG A 154 -0.52 -11.07 15.97
CA ARG A 154 -0.17 -10.68 14.61
C ARG A 154 1.30 -10.24 14.49
N SER A 155 2.18 -10.85 15.28
CA SER A 155 3.60 -10.44 15.39
C SER A 155 4.33 -10.31 14.05
N PRO A 156 4.24 -11.24 13.07
CA PRO A 156 4.95 -11.09 11.80
C PRO A 156 4.45 -9.88 10.99
N TYR A 157 3.13 -9.66 11.02
CA TYR A 157 2.51 -8.52 10.35
C TYR A 157 2.91 -7.20 11.01
N ALA A 158 2.81 -7.11 12.34
CA ALA A 158 3.24 -5.91 13.06
C ALA A 158 4.72 -5.60 12.81
N ALA A 159 5.61 -6.60 12.93
CA ALA A 159 7.03 -6.44 12.65
C ALA A 159 7.29 -5.91 11.24
N SER A 160 6.61 -6.47 10.23
CA SER A 160 6.73 -5.99 8.85
C SER A 160 6.28 -4.54 8.68
N LYS A 161 5.19 -4.15 9.33
CA LYS A 161 4.64 -2.79 9.20
C LYS A 161 5.44 -1.74 9.97
N TRP A 162 6.06 -2.09 11.09
CA TRP A 162 7.08 -1.27 11.76
C TRP A 162 8.35 -1.11 10.91
N ALA A 163 8.83 -2.19 10.27
CA ALA A 163 9.99 -2.12 9.37
C ALA A 163 9.76 -1.12 8.23
N ILE A 164 8.56 -1.07 7.64
CA ILE A 164 8.18 -0.12 6.58
C ILE A 164 8.30 1.33 7.07
N ILE A 165 7.98 1.62 8.32
CA ILE A 165 8.13 2.97 8.90
C ILE A 165 9.61 3.34 9.02
N GLY A 166 10.46 2.43 9.51
CA GLY A 166 11.90 2.64 9.58
C GLY A 166 12.50 2.96 8.21
N VAL A 167 12.16 2.14 7.21
CA VAL A 167 12.59 2.35 5.81
C VAL A 167 12.08 3.68 5.26
N THR A 168 10.85 4.08 5.56
CA THR A 168 10.27 5.35 5.13
C THR A 168 11.09 6.55 5.64
N LYS A 169 11.40 6.58 6.93
CA LYS A 169 12.18 7.67 7.55
C LYS A 169 13.59 7.75 7.00
N THR A 170 14.26 6.60 6.85
CA THR A 170 15.61 6.50 6.29
C THR A 170 15.65 7.01 4.85
N LEU A 171 14.75 6.54 3.99
CA LEU A 171 14.71 6.96 2.60
C LEU A 171 14.30 8.43 2.43
N ALA A 172 13.51 9.00 3.32
CA ALA A 172 13.19 10.43 3.30
C ALA A 172 14.46 11.29 3.46
N MET A 173 15.40 10.87 4.33
CA MET A 173 16.70 11.52 4.51
C MET A 173 17.62 11.32 3.29
N GLU A 174 17.73 10.09 2.79
CA GLU A 174 18.62 9.77 1.67
C GLU A 174 18.21 10.43 0.35
N LEU A 175 16.90 10.52 0.11
CA LEU A 175 16.34 10.94 -1.18
C LEU A 175 15.93 12.41 -1.23
N GLY A 176 15.89 13.10 -0.09
CA GLY A 176 15.50 14.52 0.00
C GLY A 176 16.33 15.43 -0.89
N LYS A 177 17.65 15.20 -1.00
CA LYS A 177 18.55 15.94 -1.89
C LYS A 177 18.21 15.84 -3.38
N PHE A 178 17.43 14.82 -3.77
CA PHE A 178 16.92 14.65 -5.14
C PHE A 178 15.48 15.16 -5.30
N ASN A 179 14.96 15.89 -4.32
CA ASN A 179 13.56 16.34 -4.27
C ASN A 179 12.55 15.18 -4.38
N ILE A 180 12.86 14.04 -3.74
CA ILE A 180 11.99 12.88 -3.63
C ILE A 180 11.51 12.79 -2.19
N ARG A 181 10.21 12.92 -1.99
CA ARG A 181 9.55 12.79 -0.69
C ARG A 181 9.19 11.33 -0.42
N VAL A 182 9.30 10.89 0.82
CA VAL A 182 8.95 9.52 1.21
C VAL A 182 8.08 9.56 2.45
N ASN A 183 6.86 9.01 2.37
CA ASN A 183 5.92 8.99 3.48
C ASN A 183 5.31 7.59 3.67
N ALA A 184 4.91 7.27 4.88
CA ALA A 184 4.10 6.11 5.20
C ALA A 184 2.64 6.51 5.42
N VAL A 185 1.71 5.75 4.88
CA VAL A 185 0.28 5.82 5.21
C VAL A 185 -0.06 4.60 6.04
N CYS A 186 -0.71 4.81 7.18
CA CYS A 186 -1.13 3.80 8.13
C CYS A 186 -2.67 3.68 8.14
N PRO A 187 -3.24 2.80 7.31
CA PRO A 187 -4.67 2.53 7.34
C PRO A 187 -5.11 1.92 8.66
N GLY A 188 -6.28 2.31 9.13
CA GLY A 188 -7.00 1.64 10.20
C GLY A 188 -7.79 0.43 9.70
N THR A 189 -8.96 0.20 10.30
CA THR A 189 -9.84 -0.92 9.96
C THR A 189 -10.57 -0.66 8.66
N ILE A 190 -10.01 -1.19 7.55
CA ILE A 190 -10.57 -1.03 6.20
C ILE A 190 -11.72 -2.00 5.97
N LYS A 191 -12.88 -1.49 5.53
CA LYS A 191 -13.99 -2.33 5.09
C LYS A 191 -13.64 -3.08 3.80
N GLY A 192 -13.53 -4.40 3.85
CA GLY A 192 -13.19 -5.18 2.67
C GLY A 192 -12.96 -6.66 2.96
N ASP A 193 -12.70 -7.45 1.91
CA ASP A 193 -12.60 -8.92 2.03
C ASP A 193 -11.39 -9.37 2.84
N ARG A 194 -10.30 -8.59 2.87
CA ARG A 194 -9.16 -8.87 3.75
C ARG A 194 -9.60 -8.82 5.22
N MET A 195 -10.31 -7.78 5.63
CA MET A 195 -10.76 -7.62 7.02
C MET A 195 -11.76 -8.70 7.41
N LYS A 196 -12.66 -9.09 6.51
CA LYS A 196 -13.56 -10.24 6.75
C LYS A 196 -12.79 -11.53 7.06
N ARG A 197 -11.64 -11.77 6.39
CA ARG A 197 -10.78 -12.93 6.70
C ARG A 197 -10.12 -12.76 8.07
N VAL A 198 -9.53 -11.60 8.37
CA VAL A 198 -8.91 -11.31 9.67
C VAL A 198 -9.91 -11.50 10.82
N ILE A 199 -11.14 -11.02 10.68
CA ILE A 199 -12.21 -11.19 11.66
C ILE A 199 -12.53 -12.68 11.87
N ARG A 200 -12.68 -13.44 10.77
CA ARG A 200 -12.94 -14.90 10.88
C ARG A 200 -11.81 -15.64 11.58
N ASP A 201 -10.57 -15.32 11.24
CA ASP A 201 -9.39 -15.99 11.82
C ASP A 201 -9.25 -15.66 13.31
N LYS A 202 -9.45 -14.39 13.70
CA LYS A 202 -9.47 -13.97 15.12
C LYS A 202 -10.63 -14.64 15.87
N ALA A 203 -11.83 -14.65 15.29
CA ALA A 203 -13.01 -15.28 15.87
C ALA A 203 -12.80 -16.80 16.13
N LYS A 204 -12.21 -17.51 15.15
CA LYS A 204 -11.85 -18.92 15.29
C LYS A 204 -10.82 -19.15 16.39
N PHE A 205 -9.81 -18.32 16.48
CA PHE A 205 -8.73 -18.45 17.46
C PHE A 205 -9.23 -18.14 18.87
N THR A 206 -10.01 -17.07 19.06
CA THR A 206 -10.51 -16.62 20.37
C THR A 206 -11.80 -17.30 20.81
N LYS A 207 -12.45 -18.10 19.92
CA LYS A 207 -13.77 -18.71 20.14
C LYS A 207 -14.89 -17.68 20.42
N VAL A 208 -14.73 -16.47 19.91
CA VAL A 208 -15.70 -15.36 20.00
C VAL A 208 -16.41 -15.21 18.64
N SER A 209 -17.67 -14.78 18.63
CA SER A 209 -18.41 -14.63 17.37
C SER A 209 -17.82 -13.54 16.46
N THR A 210 -17.88 -13.75 15.15
CA THR A 210 -17.41 -12.74 14.15
C THR A 210 -18.07 -11.39 14.33
N LYS A 211 -19.34 -11.36 14.76
CA LYS A 211 -20.11 -10.14 14.99
C LYS A 211 -19.55 -9.30 16.15
N VAL A 212 -19.09 -9.95 17.21
CA VAL A 212 -18.44 -9.27 18.35
C VAL A 212 -17.08 -8.74 17.90
N ILE A 213 -16.25 -9.56 17.26
CA ILE A 213 -14.93 -9.16 16.75
C ILE A 213 -15.06 -7.98 15.75
N GLU A 214 -16.07 -8.00 14.87
CA GLU A 214 -16.32 -6.91 13.93
C GLU A 214 -16.66 -5.61 14.65
N LYS A 215 -17.54 -5.68 15.66
CA LYS A 215 -17.90 -4.52 16.48
C LYS A 215 -16.69 -3.96 17.22
N ASP A 216 -15.84 -4.82 17.76
CA ASP A 216 -14.61 -4.42 18.45
C ASP A 216 -13.69 -3.64 17.51
N PHE A 217 -13.41 -4.18 16.30
CA PHE A 217 -12.56 -3.49 15.32
C PHE A 217 -13.08 -2.10 14.94
N VAL A 218 -14.39 -1.93 14.78
CA VAL A 218 -14.98 -0.62 14.47
C VAL A 218 -14.91 0.31 15.67
N SER A 219 -15.09 -0.22 16.89
CA SER A 219 -15.10 0.57 18.14
C SER A 219 -13.72 1.09 18.55
N MET A 220 -12.62 0.51 18.01
CA MET A 220 -11.25 0.95 18.29
C MET A 220 -10.97 2.37 17.82
N SER A 221 -11.67 2.87 16.79
CA SER A 221 -11.52 4.24 16.33
C SER A 221 -12.51 5.18 17.02
N SER A 222 -12.07 6.40 17.32
CA SER A 222 -12.91 7.44 17.92
C SER A 222 -14.11 7.81 17.05
N MET A 223 -13.94 7.73 15.71
CA MET A 223 -15.03 7.98 14.76
C MET A 223 -16.02 6.82 14.70
N LYS A 224 -15.71 5.63 15.23
CA LYS A 224 -16.56 4.43 15.22
C LYS A 224 -17.11 4.09 13.82
N GLN A 225 -16.27 4.24 12.80
CA GLN A 225 -16.62 4.05 11.40
C GLN A 225 -15.61 3.16 10.69
N TRP A 226 -16.08 2.47 9.67
CA TRP A 226 -15.19 1.82 8.73
C TRP A 226 -14.42 2.86 7.91
N ILE A 227 -13.11 2.64 7.75
CA ILE A 227 -12.33 3.35 6.74
C ILE A 227 -12.58 2.68 5.40
N LEU A 228 -12.73 3.48 4.35
CA LEU A 228 -12.91 2.97 2.98
C LEU A 228 -11.57 2.95 2.25
N GLU A 229 -11.44 2.04 1.31
CA GLU A 229 -10.25 1.96 0.44
C GLU A 229 -10.00 3.28 -0.30
N GLU A 230 -11.08 4.01 -0.64
CA GLU A 230 -10.99 5.31 -1.30
C GLU A 230 -10.39 6.41 -0.40
N ASP A 231 -10.59 6.35 0.92
CA ASP A 231 -10.01 7.33 1.85
C ASP A 231 -8.48 7.25 1.82
N ILE A 232 -7.95 6.03 1.74
CA ILE A 232 -6.50 5.81 1.55
C ILE A 232 -6.07 6.33 0.17
N GLY A 233 -6.85 6.07 -0.87
CA GLY A 233 -6.58 6.57 -2.22
C GLY A 233 -6.51 8.11 -2.29
N LYS A 234 -7.41 8.80 -1.58
CA LYS A 234 -7.42 10.27 -1.47
C LYS A 234 -6.18 10.80 -0.76
N MET A 235 -5.76 10.17 0.36
CA MET A 235 -4.54 10.51 1.07
C MET A 235 -3.30 10.29 0.20
N CYS A 236 -3.19 9.14 -0.47
CA CYS A 236 -2.10 8.87 -1.39
C CYS A 236 -2.03 9.92 -2.51
N SER A 237 -3.18 10.27 -3.08
CA SER A 237 -3.25 11.29 -4.12
C SER A 237 -2.80 12.68 -3.64
N PHE A 238 -3.14 13.09 -2.42
CA PHE A 238 -2.61 14.30 -1.78
C PHE A 238 -1.09 14.23 -1.63
N LEU A 239 -0.55 13.13 -1.14
CA LEU A 239 0.89 12.93 -0.96
C LEU A 239 1.68 12.87 -2.28
N ILE A 240 1.03 12.62 -3.41
CA ILE A 240 1.64 12.68 -4.75
C ILE A 240 1.60 14.10 -5.29
N SER A 241 0.57 14.87 -4.95
CA SER A 241 0.35 16.21 -5.48
C SER A 241 1.41 17.21 -5.00
N ASP A 242 1.44 18.37 -5.64
CA ASP A 242 2.34 19.45 -5.26
C ASP A 242 1.89 20.15 -3.96
N ASP A 243 0.63 19.95 -3.54
CA ASP A 243 0.08 20.46 -2.27
C ASP A 243 0.81 19.91 -1.03
N SER A 244 1.45 18.73 -1.18
CA SER A 244 2.25 18.09 -0.13
C SER A 244 3.77 18.29 -0.30
N SER A 245 4.19 19.33 -1.00
CA SER A 245 5.60 19.55 -1.39
C SER A 245 6.60 19.60 -0.23
N LYS A 246 6.16 19.86 0.98
CA LYS A 246 6.98 19.87 2.21
C LYS A 246 6.67 18.72 3.18
N VAL A 247 5.87 17.74 2.76
CA VAL A 247 5.50 16.57 3.57
C VAL A 247 6.42 15.41 3.19
N SER A 248 7.42 15.12 4.00
CA SER A 248 8.37 14.00 3.82
C SER A 248 8.78 13.42 5.18
N GLY A 249 9.06 12.11 5.23
CA GLY A 249 9.42 11.38 6.46
C GLY A 249 8.24 11.19 7.42
N GLN A 250 7.01 11.49 7.00
CA GLN A 250 5.84 11.43 7.86
C GLN A 250 5.23 10.03 7.89
N VAL A 251 4.62 9.73 9.05
CA VAL A 251 3.81 8.54 9.29
C VAL A 251 2.38 9.04 9.53
N ILE A 252 1.51 8.82 8.55
CA ILE A 252 0.18 9.44 8.50
C ILE A 252 -0.88 8.37 8.66
N SER A 253 -1.60 8.42 9.79
CA SER A 253 -2.75 7.57 10.02
C SER A 253 -3.96 8.03 9.21
N VAL A 254 -4.66 7.07 8.62
CA VAL A 254 -5.99 7.24 8.02
C VAL A 254 -6.87 6.16 8.62
N ASP A 255 -7.32 6.37 9.84
CA ASP A 255 -7.85 5.33 10.72
C ASP A 255 -9.03 5.78 11.60
N GLY A 256 -9.46 7.04 11.47
CA GLY A 256 -10.52 7.62 12.32
C GLY A 256 -10.11 7.78 13.78
N HIS A 257 -8.80 7.94 14.02
CA HIS A 257 -8.16 8.05 15.34
C HIS A 257 -8.26 6.75 16.14
N THR A 258 -7.31 5.84 15.91
CA THR A 258 -7.16 4.56 16.63
C THR A 258 -6.01 4.67 17.62
N GLU A 259 -6.28 4.39 18.91
CA GLU A 259 -5.29 4.43 19.99
C GLU A 259 -4.77 3.03 20.38
N ARG A 260 -5.45 1.97 19.94
CA ARG A 260 -5.12 0.58 20.26
C ARG A 260 -5.59 -0.40 19.19
N ASN A 261 -4.98 -1.60 19.14
CA ASN A 261 -5.34 -2.71 18.23
C ASN A 261 -5.52 -4.03 19.01
N ASP A 262 -6.22 -4.03 20.09
CA ASP A 262 -6.48 -5.21 20.93
C ASP A 262 -7.72 -6.05 20.55
#